data_68b79d1d5f221be40f6370fea8aab0c9
#
_entry.id   68b79d1d5f221be40f6370fea8aab0c9
#
_cell.length_a   1.000
_cell.length_b   1.000
_cell.length_c   1.000
_cell.angle_alpha   90.00
_cell.angle_beta   90.00
_cell.angle_gamma   90.00
#
_symmetry.space_group_name_H-M   'P 1'
#
loop_
_entity.id
_entity.type
_entity.pdbx_description
1 polymer ?
#
loop_
_entity_poly.entity_id
_entity_poly.type
_entity_poly.pdbx_seq_one_letter_code
_entity_poly.pdbx_strand_id
1 'polypeptide(L)'
;MFTFRGNIAGKFGINAAVVAEYLYSEADGLEERELAGRTWYRCSSRRITADNPFLTADMVKRAVGILRDEGIIRSKRLSKCGFDHTNWYCFTEYGETLMEGGE
;
A
#
# COMPACT_ATOMS: atom_id res chain seq x y z
N MET A 1 -1.05 9.32 15.79
CA MET A 1 -2.26 8.49 15.64
C MET A 1 -2.38 7.98 14.23
N PHE A 2 -2.73 6.75 14.08
CA PHE A 2 -2.93 6.18 12.76
C PHE A 2 -4.40 5.89 12.54
N THR A 3 -4.80 5.81 11.26
CA THR A 3 -6.18 5.53 10.89
C THR A 3 -6.22 4.33 9.94
N PHE A 4 -7.36 3.68 9.89
CA PHE A 4 -7.59 2.59 8.96
C PHE A 4 -9.09 2.43 8.75
N ARG A 5 -9.44 1.73 7.68
CA ARG A 5 -10.84 1.55 7.31
C ARG A 5 -11.39 0.28 7.97
N GLY A 6 -12.53 0.41 8.62
CA GLY A 6 -13.13 -0.72 9.32
C GLY A 6 -13.51 -1.87 8.39
N ASN A 7 -13.96 -1.56 7.18
CA ASN A 7 -14.34 -2.60 6.24
C ASN A 7 -13.12 -3.43 5.80
N ILE A 8 -11.96 -2.80 5.67
CA ILE A 8 -10.74 -3.51 5.32
C ILE A 8 -10.22 -4.30 6.53
N ALA A 9 -10.23 -3.66 7.70
CA ALA A 9 -9.75 -4.33 8.91
C ALA A 9 -10.58 -5.57 9.23
N GLY A 10 -11.89 -5.50 9.00
CA GLY A 10 -12.77 -6.62 9.29
C GLY A 10 -12.57 -7.81 8.37
N LYS A 11 -12.16 -7.55 7.12
CA LYS A 11 -11.97 -8.63 6.14
C LYS A 11 -10.55 -9.14 6.09
N PHE A 12 -9.58 -8.25 6.23
CA PHE A 12 -8.19 -8.58 5.90
C PHE A 12 -7.23 -8.37 7.07
N GLY A 13 -7.73 -7.88 8.19
CA GLY A 13 -6.90 -7.67 9.37
C GLY A 13 -6.48 -6.22 9.51
N ILE A 14 -6.14 -5.85 10.73
CA ILE A 14 -5.81 -4.47 11.08
C ILE A 14 -4.53 -4.02 10.37
N ASN A 15 -3.51 -4.87 10.35
CA ASN A 15 -2.24 -4.49 9.73
C ASN A 15 -2.41 -4.19 8.24
N ALA A 16 -3.21 -4.99 7.54
CA ALA A 16 -3.50 -4.74 6.13
C ALA A 16 -4.24 -3.42 5.95
N ALA A 17 -5.20 -3.15 6.84
CA ALA A 17 -5.96 -1.90 6.77
C ALA A 17 -5.08 -0.68 7.01
N VAL A 18 -4.14 -0.77 7.98
CA VAL A 18 -3.24 0.33 8.27
C VAL A 18 -2.32 0.61 7.08
N VAL A 19 -1.77 -0.45 6.48
CA VAL A 19 -0.88 -0.28 5.32
C VAL A 19 -1.65 0.30 4.14
N ALA A 20 -2.87 -0.18 3.89
CA ALA A 20 -3.69 0.34 2.80
C ALA A 20 -4.01 1.82 3.00
N GLU A 21 -4.40 2.19 4.21
CA GLU A 21 -4.70 3.59 4.52
C GLU A 21 -3.47 4.46 4.39
N TYR A 22 -2.31 3.97 4.83
CA TYR A 22 -1.08 4.70 4.70
C TYR A 22 -0.75 4.97 3.23
N LEU A 23 -0.81 3.93 2.40
CA LEU A 23 -0.51 4.09 0.97
C LEU A 23 -1.50 5.04 0.30
N TYR A 24 -2.76 4.98 0.70
CA TYR A 24 -3.79 5.82 0.10
C TYR A 24 -3.65 7.28 0.52
N SER A 25 -3.44 7.53 1.80
CA SER A 25 -3.39 8.89 2.33
C SER A 25 -2.08 9.58 2.03
N GLU A 26 -0.97 8.83 1.88
CA GLU A 26 0.34 9.41 1.60
C GLU A 26 0.65 9.49 0.11
N ALA A 27 -0.30 9.13 -0.74
CA ALA A 27 -0.06 9.08 -2.19
C ALA A 27 0.48 10.39 -2.74
N ASP A 28 -0.05 11.52 -2.25
CA ASP A 28 0.37 12.83 -2.75
C ASP A 28 1.82 13.16 -2.41
N GLY A 29 2.36 12.55 -1.37
CA GLY A 29 3.73 12.77 -0.96
C GLY A 29 4.73 11.76 -1.49
N LEU A 30 4.25 10.78 -2.25
CA LEU A 30 5.10 9.74 -2.80
C LEU A 30 5.47 10.06 -4.24
N GLU A 31 6.63 9.56 -4.66
CA GLU A 31 7.01 9.64 -6.06
C GLU A 31 6.02 8.83 -6.89
N GLU A 32 5.53 9.40 -8.00
CA GLU A 32 4.55 8.72 -8.79
C GLU A 32 4.99 8.59 -10.23
N ARG A 33 4.46 7.57 -10.90
CA ARG A 33 4.72 7.32 -12.31
C ARG A 33 3.47 6.73 -12.94
N GLU A 34 3.11 7.24 -14.10
CA GLU A 34 1.93 6.75 -14.81
C GLU A 34 2.34 5.67 -15.80
N LEU A 35 1.71 4.50 -15.67
CA LEU A 35 1.96 3.36 -16.56
C LEU A 35 0.65 2.66 -16.86
N ALA A 36 0.41 2.40 -18.14
CA ALA A 36 -0.77 1.63 -18.58
C ALA A 36 -2.07 2.18 -18.04
N GLY A 37 -2.18 3.52 -17.97
CA GLY A 37 -3.40 4.17 -17.52
C GLY A 37 -3.58 4.20 -16.02
N ARG A 38 -2.60 3.81 -15.25
CA ARG A 38 -2.66 3.84 -13.79
C ARG A 38 -1.48 4.57 -13.22
N THR A 39 -1.71 5.22 -12.09
CA THR A 39 -0.64 5.93 -11.37
C THR A 39 -0.06 5.00 -10.32
N TRP A 40 1.25 4.80 -10.40
CA TRP A 40 2.00 3.95 -9.47
C TRP A 40 2.76 4.85 -8.51
N TYR A 41 2.81 4.45 -7.25
CA TYR A 41 3.47 5.22 -6.19
C TYR A 41 4.62 4.42 -5.61
N ARG A 42 5.76 5.09 -5.46
CA ARG A 42 6.97 4.46 -4.93
C ARG A 42 6.98 4.58 -3.41
N CYS A 43 7.04 3.46 -2.74
CA CYS A 43 7.06 3.45 -1.28
C CYS A 43 7.86 2.27 -0.77
N SER A 44 8.88 2.54 0.05
CA SER A 44 9.68 1.48 0.63
C SER A 44 9.01 0.99 1.92
N SER A 45 9.26 -0.27 2.26
CA SER A 45 8.77 -0.78 3.54
C SER A 45 9.44 -0.05 4.72
N ARG A 46 10.67 0.44 4.52
CA ARG A 46 11.33 1.25 5.54
C ARG A 46 10.54 2.52 5.84
N ARG A 47 10.01 3.18 4.80
CA ARG A 47 9.20 4.38 5.01
C ARG A 47 7.92 4.04 5.77
N ILE A 48 7.29 2.93 5.43
CA ILE A 48 6.06 2.51 6.11
C ILE A 48 6.33 2.24 7.59
N THR A 49 7.41 1.52 7.90
CA THR A 49 7.73 1.22 9.29
C THR A 49 8.19 2.45 10.05
N ALA A 50 8.85 3.39 9.37
CA ALA A 50 9.30 4.63 10.03
C ALA A 50 8.11 5.45 10.50
N ASP A 51 7.05 5.51 9.69
CA ASP A 51 5.86 6.30 10.03
C ASP A 51 4.87 5.50 10.87
N ASN A 52 5.05 4.19 10.94
CA ASN A 52 4.18 3.30 11.72
C ASN A 52 5.06 2.38 12.55
N PRO A 53 5.68 2.91 13.62
CA PRO A 53 6.71 2.15 14.34
C PRO A 53 6.21 0.89 15.03
N PHE A 54 4.90 0.71 15.15
CA PHE A 54 4.35 -0.54 15.70
C PHE A 54 4.37 -1.68 14.68
N LEU A 55 4.70 -1.39 13.40
CA LEU A 55 4.80 -2.41 12.36
C LEU A 55 6.26 -2.78 12.12
N THR A 56 6.52 -4.08 12.02
CA THR A 56 7.84 -4.56 11.61
C THR A 56 7.88 -4.74 10.10
N ALA A 57 9.07 -4.91 9.55
CA ALA A 57 9.20 -5.15 8.11
C ALA A 57 8.43 -6.41 7.69
N ASP A 58 8.45 -7.45 8.52
CA ASP A 58 7.70 -8.67 8.21
C ASP A 58 6.20 -8.44 8.22
N MET A 59 5.71 -7.64 9.15
CA MET A 59 4.29 -7.31 9.22
C MET A 59 3.85 -6.53 7.99
N VAL A 60 4.67 -5.58 7.55
CA VAL A 60 4.39 -4.82 6.34
C VAL A 60 4.37 -5.74 5.12
N LYS A 61 5.33 -6.64 5.03
CA LYS A 61 5.42 -7.58 3.92
C LYS A 61 4.18 -8.47 3.84
N ARG A 62 3.73 -8.97 4.99
CA ARG A 62 2.52 -9.80 5.05
C ARG A 62 1.29 -9.00 4.67
N ALA A 63 1.18 -7.77 5.18
CA ALA A 63 0.04 -6.91 4.88
C ALA A 63 -0.03 -6.61 3.38
N VAL A 64 1.10 -6.28 2.77
CA VAL A 64 1.16 -6.03 1.33
C VAL A 64 0.77 -7.28 0.56
N GLY A 65 1.23 -8.44 1.01
CA GLY A 65 0.87 -9.71 0.38
C GLY A 65 -0.63 -9.96 0.41
N ILE A 66 -1.26 -9.69 1.55
CA ILE A 66 -2.72 -9.85 1.67
C ILE A 66 -3.43 -8.89 0.72
N LEU A 67 -3.03 -7.62 0.73
CA LEU A 67 -3.68 -6.61 -0.12
C LEU A 67 -3.53 -6.97 -1.60
N ARG A 68 -2.37 -7.46 -1.99
CA ARG A 68 -2.13 -7.86 -3.38
C ARG A 68 -2.93 -9.09 -3.75
N ASP A 69 -2.93 -10.11 -2.88
CA ASP A 69 -3.62 -11.36 -3.17
C ASP A 69 -5.13 -11.18 -3.22
N GLU A 70 -5.65 -10.22 -2.45
CA GLU A 70 -7.09 -9.94 -2.45
C GLU A 70 -7.50 -8.94 -3.53
N GLY A 71 -6.55 -8.50 -4.35
CA GLY A 71 -6.87 -7.64 -5.47
C GLY A 71 -7.10 -6.18 -5.12
N ILE A 72 -6.64 -5.75 -3.95
CA ILE A 72 -6.82 -4.35 -3.52
C ILE A 72 -5.74 -3.47 -4.12
N ILE A 73 -4.51 -3.97 -4.15
CA ILE A 73 -3.38 -3.24 -4.75
C ILE A 73 -2.62 -4.15 -5.69
N ARG A 74 -1.82 -3.52 -6.54
CA ARG A 74 -0.82 -4.20 -7.35
C ARG A 74 0.54 -3.68 -6.96
N SER A 75 1.55 -4.52 -7.03
CA SER A 75 2.91 -4.12 -6.72
C SER A 75 3.85 -4.63 -7.81
N LYS A 76 4.88 -3.84 -8.10
CA LYS A 76 5.94 -4.27 -8.99
C LYS A 76 7.17 -3.39 -8.79
N ARG A 77 8.30 -3.87 -9.25
CA ARG A 77 9.52 -3.09 -9.27
C ARG A 77 9.65 -2.44 -10.64
N LEU A 78 9.63 -1.12 -10.68
CA LEU A 78 9.71 -0.38 -11.93
C LEU A 78 11.12 0.09 -12.23
N SER A 79 12.01 0.10 -11.24
CA SER A 79 13.38 0.53 -11.44
C SER A 79 14.16 -0.51 -12.24
N LYS A 80 14.95 -0.05 -13.18
CA LYS A 80 15.84 -0.90 -13.96
C LYS A 80 17.20 -1.11 -13.28
N CYS A 81 17.45 -0.37 -12.20
CA CYS A 81 18.68 -0.50 -11.44
C CYS A 81 18.61 -1.72 -10.53
N GLY A 82 19.61 -2.58 -10.60
CA GLY A 82 19.64 -3.80 -9.80
C GLY A 82 19.77 -3.55 -8.31
N PHE A 83 20.13 -2.34 -7.91
CA PHE A 83 20.28 -2.00 -6.50
C PHE A 83 19.00 -1.41 -5.90
N ASP A 84 18.04 -1.01 -6.73
CA ASP A 84 16.81 -0.40 -6.24
C ASP A 84 15.72 -1.48 -6.16
N HIS A 85 15.46 -1.94 -4.98
CA HIS A 85 14.45 -2.97 -4.72
C HIS A 85 13.15 -2.39 -4.20
N THR A 86 12.99 -1.06 -4.28
CA THR A 86 11.78 -0.41 -3.80
C THR A 86 10.59 -0.79 -4.66
N ASN A 87 9.50 -1.16 -4.00
CA ASN A 87 8.28 -1.52 -4.69
C ASN A 87 7.47 -0.29 -5.06
N TRP A 88 6.78 -0.39 -6.19
CA TRP A 88 5.79 0.59 -6.62
C TRP A 88 4.42 -0.04 -6.47
N TYR A 89 3.46 0.75 -6.02
CA TYR A 89 2.10 0.27 -5.74
C TYR A 89 1.07 1.09 -6.47
N CYS A 90 -0.01 0.44 -6.90
CA CYS A 90 -1.18 1.15 -7.36
C CYS A 90 -2.41 0.43 -6.84
N PHE A 91 -3.47 1.19 -6.59
CA PHE A 91 -4.73 0.61 -6.19
C PHE A 91 -5.48 0.12 -7.41
N THR A 92 -6.13 -1.02 -7.29
CA THR A 92 -7.02 -1.54 -8.33
C THR A 92 -8.36 -0.79 -8.25
N GLU A 93 -9.23 -1.01 -9.24
CA GLU A 93 -10.57 -0.44 -9.17
C GLU A 93 -11.28 -0.90 -7.90
N TYR A 94 -11.16 -2.19 -7.58
CA TYR A 94 -11.75 -2.74 -6.37
C TYR A 94 -11.16 -2.06 -5.14
N GLY A 95 -9.84 -1.88 -5.11
CA GLY A 95 -9.18 -1.22 -4.00
C GLY A 95 -9.63 0.21 -3.83
N GLU A 96 -9.73 0.95 -4.93
CA GLU A 96 -10.20 2.33 -4.87
C GLU A 96 -11.63 2.39 -4.34
N THR A 97 -12.48 1.47 -4.76
CA THR A 97 -13.85 1.40 -4.27
C THR A 97 -13.88 1.20 -2.77
N LEU A 98 -13.04 0.31 -2.25
CA LEU A 98 -12.97 0.08 -0.81
C LEU A 98 -12.49 1.31 -0.05
N MET A 99 -11.50 2.01 -0.59
CA MET A 99 -10.95 3.19 0.08
C MET A 99 -11.91 4.37 0.01
N GLU A 100 -12.60 4.56 -1.11
CA GLU A 100 -13.49 5.68 -1.28
C GLU A 100 -14.83 5.46 -0.62
N GLY A 101 -15.33 4.21 -0.68
CA GLY A 101 -16.60 3.90 -0.09
C GLY A 101 -16.56 3.74 1.40
N GLY A 102 -15.44 3.83 2.03
CA GLY A 102 -15.14 3.49 3.32
C GLY A 102 -16.02 3.61 4.39
N GLU A 103 -16.25 3.17 5.41
CA GLU A 103 -17.06 3.38 6.40
C GLU A 103 -16.59 3.03 7.60
#